data_b611fa1145e173e2ca9dc5bec3ee5602
#
_entry.id   b611fa1145e173e2ca9dc5bec3ee5602
#
_cell.length_a   1.000
_cell.length_b   1.000
_cell.length_c   1.000
_cell.angle_alpha   90.00
_cell.angle_beta   90.00
_cell.angle_gamma   90.00
#
_symmetry.space_group_name_H-M   'P 1'
#
loop_
_entity.id
_entity.type
_entity.pdbx_description
1 polymer ?
#
loop_
_entity_poly.entity_id
_entity_poly.type
_entity_poly.pdbx_seq_one_letter_code
_entity_poly.pdbx_strand_id
1 'polypeptide(L)'
;MVLSDLNTYRQIIGCLMKKPLLLTEFQDIQAMDFDIKIPRYIFIIIHNMFKSGAMQLTPLEVDIEMENHEAAAVIYKSERGLDFLKESYDVSKLENFVYYYKRLKKLSLLRALKKNNYDISAYHKEEFDSLREEEEANQRFEDSSIDEILMTIESKYNQIKADFINGGKHSGNAAAGLNELVLDLMKNPEIGPSLCGRFFSTACRGARLGKYYLRSAASGTGKTRLAVFDACKIAFPIHYSHKSCTFVMDKDKDGNIKPAEKTLIITTEMGKDEIQTIVLAY
;
A
#
# COMPACT_ATOMS: atom_id res chain seq x y z
N MET A 1 -19.30 2.04 19.46
CA MET A 1 -19.59 1.88 18.00
C MET A 1 -19.53 0.40 17.64
N VAL A 2 -20.55 -0.12 16.98
CA VAL A 2 -20.55 -1.50 16.48
C VAL A 2 -19.75 -1.54 15.18
N LEU A 3 -18.90 -2.55 14.98
CA LEU A 3 -18.13 -2.74 13.71
C LEU A 3 -19.01 -3.14 12.52
N SER A 4 -20.33 -3.08 12.69
CA SER A 4 -21.38 -3.37 11.74
C SER A 4 -22.27 -2.16 11.60
N ASP A 5 -22.53 -1.69 10.38
CA ASP A 5 -23.37 -0.52 10.14
C ASP A 5 -24.39 -0.83 9.04
N LEU A 6 -25.59 -1.18 9.50
CA LEU A 6 -26.71 -1.56 8.62
C LEU A 6 -27.11 -0.42 7.67
N ASN A 7 -26.98 0.85 8.13
CA ASN A 7 -27.29 2.01 7.28
C ASN A 7 -26.27 2.13 6.11
N THR A 8 -24.99 1.95 6.40
CA THR A 8 -23.95 1.90 5.35
C THR A 8 -24.28 0.80 4.33
N TYR A 9 -24.70 -0.39 4.78
CA TYR A 9 -25.03 -1.49 3.87
C TYR A 9 -26.25 -1.17 3.01
N ARG A 10 -27.31 -0.59 3.60
CA ARG A 10 -28.49 -0.14 2.84
C ARG A 10 -28.13 0.87 1.76
N GLN A 11 -27.32 1.86 2.09
CA GLN A 11 -26.89 2.89 1.15
C GLN A 11 -26.08 2.30 -0.01
N ILE A 12 -25.11 1.43 0.27
CA ILE A 12 -24.30 0.80 -0.76
C ILE A 12 -25.15 -0.11 -1.65
N ILE A 13 -25.93 -1.02 -1.08
CA ILE A 13 -26.78 -1.96 -1.82
C ILE A 13 -27.79 -1.23 -2.68
N GLY A 14 -28.47 -0.23 -2.13
CA GLY A 14 -29.44 0.56 -2.88
C GLY A 14 -28.82 1.35 -4.03
N CYS A 15 -27.62 1.92 -3.83
CA CYS A 15 -26.88 2.56 -4.90
C CYS A 15 -26.43 1.58 -6.00
N LEU A 16 -25.99 0.37 -5.62
CA LEU A 16 -25.61 -0.67 -6.57
C LEU A 16 -26.80 -1.19 -7.38
N MET A 17 -28.00 -1.25 -6.81
CA MET A 17 -29.21 -1.56 -7.58
C MET A 17 -29.55 -0.45 -8.58
N LYS A 18 -29.47 0.82 -8.18
CA LYS A 18 -29.75 1.97 -9.05
C LYS A 18 -28.73 2.15 -10.18
N LYS A 19 -27.45 1.88 -9.89
CA LYS A 19 -26.33 2.05 -10.82
C LYS A 19 -25.29 0.93 -10.63
N PRO A 20 -25.54 -0.28 -11.16
CA PRO A 20 -24.58 -1.40 -11.04
C PRO A 20 -23.18 -1.12 -11.62
N LEU A 21 -23.06 -0.18 -12.56
CA LEU A 21 -21.78 0.29 -13.12
C LEU A 21 -20.79 0.80 -12.06
N LEU A 22 -21.26 1.17 -10.86
CA LEU A 22 -20.37 1.49 -9.73
C LEU A 22 -19.43 0.34 -9.38
N LEU A 23 -19.80 -0.91 -9.67
CA LEU A 23 -18.92 -2.07 -9.49
C LEU A 23 -17.72 -2.08 -10.43
N THR A 24 -17.75 -1.35 -11.54
CA THR A 24 -16.58 -1.17 -12.43
C THR A 24 -15.63 -0.10 -11.90
N GLU A 25 -16.16 0.93 -11.27
CA GLU A 25 -15.38 2.02 -10.69
C GLU A 25 -14.76 1.61 -9.33
N PHE A 26 -15.48 0.78 -8.55
CA PHE A 26 -15.12 0.34 -7.19
C PHE A 26 -15.01 -1.19 -7.14
N GLN A 27 -14.06 -1.74 -7.89
CA GLN A 27 -13.86 -3.19 -8.08
C GLN A 27 -13.40 -3.92 -6.81
N ASP A 28 -12.94 -3.19 -5.83
CA ASP A 28 -12.43 -3.72 -4.56
C ASP A 28 -13.52 -4.00 -3.52
N ILE A 29 -14.81 -3.68 -3.82
CA ILE A 29 -15.92 -4.09 -2.96
C ILE A 29 -16.09 -5.59 -3.06
N GLN A 30 -16.05 -6.27 -1.91
CA GLN A 30 -16.16 -7.71 -1.80
C GLN A 30 -17.32 -8.11 -0.88
N ALA A 31 -17.84 -9.33 -1.07
CA ALA A 31 -18.89 -9.87 -0.21
C ALA A 31 -18.49 -9.91 1.27
N MET A 32 -17.20 -10.04 1.58
CA MET A 32 -16.67 -10.04 2.94
C MET A 32 -16.71 -8.65 3.60
N ASP A 33 -16.87 -7.58 2.84
CA ASP A 33 -17.05 -6.24 3.39
C ASP A 33 -18.39 -6.09 4.13
N PHE A 34 -19.33 -7.03 3.91
CA PHE A 34 -20.60 -7.12 4.60
C PHE A 34 -20.52 -8.26 5.62
N ASP A 35 -20.52 -7.93 6.92
CA ASP A 35 -20.44 -8.94 8.01
C ASP A 35 -21.80 -9.62 8.27
N ILE A 36 -22.91 -8.93 7.97
CA ILE A 36 -24.27 -9.47 8.08
C ILE A 36 -24.61 -10.31 6.84
N LYS A 37 -25.27 -11.46 7.05
CA LYS A 37 -25.54 -12.44 5.99
C LYS A 37 -26.43 -11.87 4.88
N ILE A 38 -27.50 -11.16 5.22
CA ILE A 38 -28.44 -10.64 4.22
C ILE A 38 -27.78 -9.64 3.27
N PRO A 39 -27.18 -8.53 3.72
CA PRO A 39 -26.47 -7.63 2.82
C PRO A 39 -25.40 -8.33 1.98
N ARG A 40 -24.71 -9.31 2.56
CA ARG A 40 -23.69 -10.10 1.86
C ARG A 40 -24.26 -10.90 0.71
N TYR A 41 -25.36 -11.63 0.93
CA TYR A 41 -25.99 -12.43 -0.11
C TYR A 41 -26.59 -11.55 -1.19
N ILE A 42 -27.25 -10.47 -0.81
CA ILE A 42 -27.82 -9.50 -1.77
C ILE A 42 -26.70 -8.91 -2.64
N PHE A 43 -25.55 -8.54 -2.03
CA PHE A 43 -24.41 -8.05 -2.80
C PHE A 43 -23.92 -9.07 -3.83
N ILE A 44 -23.80 -10.36 -3.44
CA ILE A 44 -23.39 -11.44 -4.36
C ILE A 44 -24.35 -11.53 -5.54
N ILE A 45 -25.66 -11.48 -5.28
CA ILE A 45 -26.69 -11.54 -6.33
C ILE A 45 -26.58 -10.33 -7.28
N ILE A 46 -26.54 -9.11 -6.74
CA ILE A 46 -26.37 -7.89 -7.54
C ILE A 46 -25.10 -7.97 -8.41
N HIS A 47 -24.01 -8.42 -7.84
CA HIS A 47 -22.74 -8.56 -8.55
C HIS A 47 -22.83 -9.61 -9.69
N ASN A 48 -23.51 -10.74 -9.47
CA ASN A 48 -23.72 -11.77 -10.49
C ASN A 48 -24.66 -11.27 -11.61
N MET A 49 -25.76 -10.61 -11.26
CA MET A 49 -26.67 -10.00 -12.24
C MET A 49 -25.96 -8.92 -13.08
N PHE A 50 -25.12 -8.10 -12.45
CA PHE A 50 -24.29 -7.13 -13.18
C PHE A 50 -23.32 -7.81 -14.15
N LYS A 51 -22.64 -8.88 -13.73
CA LYS A 51 -21.78 -9.68 -14.63
C LYS A 51 -22.55 -10.30 -15.79
N SER A 52 -23.82 -10.61 -15.60
CA SER A 52 -24.72 -11.10 -16.65
C SER A 52 -25.27 -9.98 -17.54
N GLY A 53 -24.89 -8.71 -17.32
CA GLY A 53 -25.21 -7.59 -18.18
C GLY A 53 -26.35 -6.68 -17.67
N ALA A 54 -26.83 -6.85 -16.44
CA ALA A 54 -27.84 -5.97 -15.87
C ALA A 54 -27.29 -4.56 -15.60
N MET A 55 -27.93 -3.53 -16.16
CA MET A 55 -27.49 -2.12 -16.05
C MET A 55 -28.24 -1.31 -15.02
N GLN A 56 -29.39 -1.78 -14.58
CA GLN A 56 -30.22 -1.24 -13.52
C GLN A 56 -31.01 -2.41 -12.93
N LEU A 57 -31.21 -2.41 -11.63
CA LEU A 57 -31.88 -3.47 -10.90
C LEU A 57 -32.95 -2.89 -10.01
N THR A 58 -34.10 -3.55 -9.97
CA THR A 58 -35.17 -3.25 -9.01
C THR A 58 -35.13 -4.20 -7.83
N PRO A 59 -35.68 -3.82 -6.67
CA PRO A 59 -35.80 -4.73 -5.52
C PRO A 59 -36.49 -6.06 -5.86
N LEU A 60 -37.49 -6.04 -6.76
CA LEU A 60 -38.24 -7.23 -7.16
C LEU A 60 -37.40 -8.18 -8.01
N GLU A 61 -36.58 -7.66 -8.93
CA GLU A 61 -35.69 -8.50 -9.75
C GLU A 61 -34.63 -9.20 -8.90
N VAL A 62 -34.05 -8.49 -7.92
CA VAL A 62 -33.09 -9.09 -6.98
C VAL A 62 -33.77 -10.11 -6.07
N ASP A 63 -35.03 -9.87 -5.64
CA ASP A 63 -35.82 -10.79 -4.84
C ASP A 63 -36.09 -12.11 -5.59
N ILE A 64 -36.52 -12.02 -6.85
CA ILE A 64 -36.76 -13.19 -7.71
C ILE A 64 -35.47 -14.00 -7.88
N GLU A 65 -34.35 -13.33 -8.16
CA GLU A 65 -33.08 -14.02 -8.34
C GLU A 65 -32.56 -14.64 -7.04
N MET A 66 -32.83 -14.00 -5.88
CA MET A 66 -32.50 -14.56 -4.58
C MET A 66 -33.27 -15.85 -4.29
N GLU A 67 -34.52 -15.96 -4.74
CA GLU A 67 -35.36 -17.18 -4.56
C GLU A 67 -34.81 -18.39 -5.32
N ASN A 68 -34.06 -18.17 -6.41
CA ASN A 68 -33.41 -19.23 -7.17
C ASN A 68 -32.25 -19.89 -6.41
N HIS A 69 -31.80 -19.31 -5.28
CA HIS A 69 -30.70 -19.81 -4.45
C HIS A 69 -31.21 -20.42 -3.13
N GLU A 70 -31.59 -21.70 -3.13
CA GLU A 70 -32.27 -22.37 -2.00
C GLU A 70 -31.64 -22.09 -0.64
N ALA A 71 -30.32 -22.22 -0.48
CA ALA A 71 -29.63 -22.05 0.80
C ALA A 71 -29.69 -20.60 1.32
N ALA A 72 -29.62 -19.62 0.44
CA ALA A 72 -29.70 -18.21 0.77
C ALA A 72 -31.15 -17.75 0.98
N ALA A 73 -32.10 -18.29 0.20
CA ALA A 73 -33.51 -17.96 0.23
C ALA A 73 -34.15 -18.20 1.60
N VAL A 74 -33.75 -19.26 2.31
CA VAL A 74 -34.28 -19.58 3.64
C VAL A 74 -33.95 -18.47 4.64
N ILE A 75 -32.66 -18.05 4.70
CA ILE A 75 -32.21 -16.98 5.59
C ILE A 75 -32.81 -15.64 5.16
N TYR A 76 -32.81 -15.37 3.87
CA TYR A 76 -33.34 -14.16 3.30
C TYR A 76 -34.83 -13.94 3.65
N LYS A 77 -35.66 -14.98 3.52
CA LYS A 77 -37.09 -14.92 3.87
C LYS A 77 -37.31 -14.79 5.38
N SER A 78 -36.56 -15.52 6.20
CA SER A 78 -36.67 -15.47 7.66
C SER A 78 -36.36 -14.10 8.26
N GLU A 79 -35.45 -13.34 7.63
CA GLU A 79 -34.97 -12.04 8.11
C GLU A 79 -35.56 -10.86 7.30
N ARG A 80 -36.69 -11.05 6.59
CA ARG A 80 -37.38 -10.01 5.81
C ARG A 80 -36.47 -9.32 4.76
N GLY A 81 -35.78 -10.12 3.96
CA GLY A 81 -34.84 -9.60 2.98
C GLY A 81 -35.45 -8.67 1.93
N LEU A 82 -36.71 -8.90 1.52
CA LEU A 82 -37.41 -8.01 0.58
C LEU A 82 -37.65 -6.61 1.19
N ASP A 83 -37.99 -6.54 2.48
CA ASP A 83 -38.16 -5.25 3.16
C ASP A 83 -36.85 -4.51 3.21
N PHE A 84 -35.74 -5.23 3.50
CA PHE A 84 -34.39 -4.67 3.46
C PHE A 84 -34.03 -4.14 2.06
N LEU A 85 -34.36 -4.85 0.98
CA LEU A 85 -34.12 -4.40 -0.40
C LEU A 85 -34.88 -3.12 -0.74
N LYS A 86 -36.20 -3.08 -0.41
CA LYS A 86 -37.04 -1.91 -0.64
C LYS A 86 -36.55 -0.69 0.12
N GLU A 87 -36.30 -0.85 1.43
CA GLU A 87 -35.73 0.22 2.25
C GLU A 87 -34.37 0.70 1.70
N SER A 88 -33.51 -0.22 1.31
CA SER A 88 -32.19 0.11 0.73
C SER A 88 -32.34 0.92 -0.56
N TYR A 89 -33.28 0.53 -1.42
CA TYR A 89 -33.52 1.23 -2.68
C TYR A 89 -34.07 2.64 -2.42
N ASP A 90 -35.03 2.78 -1.50
CA ASP A 90 -35.71 4.05 -1.22
C ASP A 90 -34.78 5.08 -0.54
N VAL A 91 -34.00 4.66 0.47
CA VAL A 91 -33.15 5.58 1.24
C VAL A 91 -31.83 5.93 0.57
N SER A 92 -31.37 5.13 -0.40
CA SER A 92 -30.06 5.33 -1.01
C SER A 92 -29.99 6.55 -1.91
N LYS A 93 -28.87 7.28 -1.82
CA LYS A 93 -28.55 8.46 -2.64
C LYS A 93 -27.20 8.25 -3.31
N LEU A 94 -27.19 8.30 -4.64
CA LEU A 94 -25.97 8.08 -5.44
C LEU A 94 -24.86 9.10 -5.12
N GLU A 95 -25.24 10.33 -4.76
CA GLU A 95 -24.30 11.40 -4.38
C GLU A 95 -23.47 11.03 -3.14
N ASN A 96 -24.05 10.23 -2.24
CA ASN A 96 -23.41 9.83 -0.99
C ASN A 96 -22.65 8.49 -1.11
N PHE A 97 -22.63 7.87 -2.29
CA PHE A 97 -22.02 6.54 -2.46
C PHE A 97 -20.56 6.49 -1.99
N VAL A 98 -19.73 7.45 -2.41
CA VAL A 98 -18.31 7.50 -2.08
C VAL A 98 -18.07 7.59 -0.56
N TYR A 99 -18.91 8.35 0.15
CA TYR A 99 -18.85 8.45 1.61
C TYR A 99 -19.10 7.09 2.26
N TYR A 100 -20.21 6.42 1.89
CA TYR A 100 -20.56 5.11 2.46
C TYR A 100 -19.61 4.00 2.01
N TYR A 101 -19.05 4.08 0.79
CA TYR A 101 -18.02 3.18 0.33
C TYR A 101 -16.75 3.26 1.21
N LYS A 102 -16.25 4.46 1.47
CA LYS A 102 -15.10 4.67 2.36
C LYS A 102 -15.38 4.13 3.77
N ARG A 103 -16.58 4.38 4.28
CA ARG A 103 -17.03 3.89 5.58
C ARG A 103 -17.11 2.35 5.61
N LEU A 104 -17.67 1.72 4.58
CA LEU A 104 -17.71 0.26 4.41
C LEU A 104 -16.30 -0.34 4.47
N LYS A 105 -15.37 0.22 3.71
CA LYS A 105 -13.98 -0.27 3.67
C LYS A 105 -13.24 -0.08 5.00
N LYS A 106 -13.46 1.04 5.69
CA LYS A 106 -12.90 1.25 7.04
C LYS A 106 -13.42 0.22 8.04
N LEU A 107 -14.73 -0.05 8.05
CA LEU A 107 -15.33 -1.07 8.91
C LEU A 107 -14.81 -2.47 8.59
N SER A 108 -14.67 -2.80 7.31
CA SER A 108 -14.11 -4.07 6.83
C SER A 108 -12.67 -4.24 7.31
N LEU A 109 -11.85 -3.19 7.19
CA LEU A 109 -10.47 -3.18 7.69
C LEU A 109 -10.40 -3.44 9.20
N LEU A 110 -11.20 -2.71 10.00
CA LEU A 110 -11.19 -2.89 11.46
C LEU A 110 -11.61 -4.32 11.86
N ARG A 111 -12.58 -4.92 11.15
CA ARG A 111 -12.95 -6.32 11.37
C ARG A 111 -11.81 -7.28 11.03
N ALA A 112 -11.12 -7.05 9.92
CA ALA A 112 -9.97 -7.85 9.52
C ALA A 112 -8.83 -7.74 10.53
N LEU A 113 -8.54 -6.54 11.02
CA LEU A 113 -7.54 -6.29 12.07
C LEU A 113 -7.92 -6.99 13.37
N LYS A 114 -9.18 -6.85 13.83
CA LYS A 114 -9.69 -7.52 15.03
C LYS A 114 -9.57 -9.04 14.92
N LYS A 115 -9.95 -9.60 13.78
CA LYS A 115 -9.85 -11.05 13.50
C LYS A 115 -8.41 -11.57 13.59
N ASN A 116 -7.44 -10.75 13.25
CA ASN A 116 -6.01 -11.07 13.33
C ASN A 116 -5.36 -10.61 14.64
N ASN A 117 -6.16 -10.30 15.67
CA ASN A 117 -5.72 -9.89 17.00
C ASN A 117 -4.85 -8.62 17.04
N TYR A 118 -5.01 -7.72 16.07
CA TYR A 118 -4.42 -6.38 16.15
C TYR A 118 -5.20 -5.50 17.13
N ASP A 119 -4.49 -4.65 17.87
CA ASP A 119 -5.10 -3.69 18.77
C ASP A 119 -5.78 -2.56 17.99
N ILE A 120 -7.11 -2.55 18.02
CA ILE A 120 -7.96 -1.52 17.42
C ILE A 120 -8.66 -0.64 18.46
N SER A 121 -8.22 -0.69 19.73
CA SER A 121 -8.86 0.01 20.86
C SER A 121 -8.99 1.51 20.67
N ALA A 122 -8.12 2.12 19.85
CA ALA A 122 -8.19 3.55 19.49
C ALA A 122 -9.45 3.91 18.67
N TYR A 123 -10.04 2.94 17.96
CA TYR A 123 -11.17 3.14 17.06
C TYR A 123 -12.41 2.37 17.49
N HIS A 124 -12.23 1.26 18.21
CA HIS A 124 -13.34 0.42 18.65
C HIS A 124 -12.96 -0.38 19.90
N LYS A 125 -13.84 -0.31 20.91
CA LYS A 125 -13.87 -1.21 22.07
C LYS A 125 -15.24 -1.85 22.18
N GLU A 126 -15.34 -3.01 22.81
CA GLU A 126 -16.63 -3.67 23.08
C GLU A 126 -17.40 -2.91 24.17
N GLU A 127 -16.69 -2.43 25.19
CA GLU A 127 -17.22 -1.61 26.25
C GLU A 127 -16.33 -0.37 26.43
N PHE A 128 -16.94 0.78 26.59
CA PHE A 128 -16.27 2.05 26.85
C PHE A 128 -16.50 2.42 28.32
N ASP A 129 -15.49 2.98 28.95
CA ASP A 129 -15.55 3.42 30.35
C ASP A 129 -16.42 4.67 30.53
N SER A 130 -16.60 5.45 29.45
CA SER A 130 -17.42 6.65 29.45
C SER A 130 -17.97 6.99 28.06
N LEU A 131 -19.11 7.71 28.02
CA LEU A 131 -19.66 8.24 26.76
C LEU A 131 -18.68 9.13 26.00
N ARG A 132 -17.87 9.90 26.73
CA ARG A 132 -16.85 10.75 26.12
C ARG A 132 -15.78 9.93 25.37
N GLU A 133 -15.36 8.81 25.94
CA GLU A 133 -14.40 7.92 25.29
C GLU A 133 -14.98 7.29 24.02
N GLU A 134 -16.28 6.93 24.05
CA GLU A 134 -16.99 6.45 22.88
C GLU A 134 -17.09 7.52 21.79
N GLU A 135 -17.43 8.77 22.14
CA GLU A 135 -17.48 9.89 21.22
C GLU A 135 -16.11 10.16 20.58
N GLU A 136 -15.04 10.18 21.39
CA GLU A 136 -13.67 10.37 20.90
C GLU A 136 -13.22 9.26 19.95
N ALA A 137 -13.57 7.98 20.24
CA ALA A 137 -13.27 6.86 19.35
C ALA A 137 -14.05 6.94 18.04
N ASN A 138 -15.34 7.30 18.11
CA ASN A 138 -16.18 7.53 16.95
C ASN A 138 -15.63 8.67 16.07
N GLN A 139 -15.22 9.78 16.70
CA GLN A 139 -14.65 10.92 15.98
C GLN A 139 -13.35 10.52 15.27
N ARG A 140 -12.44 9.81 15.96
CA ARG A 140 -11.21 9.29 15.34
C ARG A 140 -11.49 8.38 14.17
N PHE A 141 -12.49 7.50 14.29
CA PHE A 141 -12.89 6.63 13.19
C PHE A 141 -13.40 7.41 11.98
N GLU A 142 -14.21 8.45 12.18
CA GLU A 142 -14.71 9.27 11.07
C GLU A 142 -13.58 10.05 10.40
N ASP A 143 -12.71 10.67 11.18
CA ASP A 143 -11.65 11.55 10.69
C ASP A 143 -10.48 10.78 10.05
N SER A 144 -10.19 9.55 10.52
CA SER A 144 -9.06 8.78 10.00
C SER A 144 -9.33 8.16 8.64
N SER A 145 -8.34 8.20 7.76
CA SER A 145 -8.31 7.42 6.52
C SER A 145 -7.87 5.97 6.78
N ILE A 146 -8.07 5.09 5.79
CA ILE A 146 -7.57 3.71 5.83
C ILE A 146 -6.05 3.68 6.03
N ASP A 147 -5.32 4.55 5.31
CA ASP A 147 -3.87 4.62 5.39
C ASP A 147 -3.39 5.06 6.77
N GLU A 148 -4.06 6.03 7.40
CA GLU A 148 -3.73 6.48 8.76
C GLU A 148 -3.98 5.38 9.80
N ILE A 149 -5.06 4.60 9.66
CA ILE A 149 -5.31 3.44 10.53
C ILE A 149 -4.18 2.42 10.40
N LEU A 150 -3.77 2.08 9.18
CA LEU A 150 -2.68 1.15 8.90
C LEU A 150 -1.34 1.67 9.42
N MET A 151 -1.00 2.96 9.17
CA MET A 151 0.23 3.60 9.67
C MET A 151 0.31 3.57 11.19
N THR A 152 -0.81 3.74 11.88
CA THR A 152 -0.85 3.68 13.36
C THR A 152 -0.46 2.29 13.87
N ILE A 153 -0.93 1.23 13.19
CA ILE A 153 -0.62 -0.16 13.55
C ILE A 153 0.84 -0.48 13.20
N GLU A 154 1.30 -0.08 12.02
CA GLU A 154 2.70 -0.27 11.59
C GLU A 154 3.67 0.45 12.52
N SER A 155 3.32 1.66 12.99
CA SER A 155 4.13 2.40 13.95
C SER A 155 4.29 1.64 15.27
N LYS A 156 3.20 1.08 15.82
CA LYS A 156 3.25 0.23 17.02
C LYS A 156 4.10 -1.02 16.80
N TYR A 157 3.93 -1.69 15.66
CA TYR A 157 4.74 -2.85 15.30
C TYR A 157 6.23 -2.50 15.20
N ASN A 158 6.56 -1.39 14.53
CA ASN A 158 7.94 -0.95 14.38
C ASN A 158 8.56 -0.53 15.71
N GLN A 159 7.76 0.03 16.64
CA GLN A 159 8.22 0.32 17.99
C GLN A 159 8.58 -0.94 18.75
N ILE A 160 7.68 -1.96 18.74
CA ILE A 160 7.95 -3.27 19.36
C ILE A 160 9.19 -3.91 18.70
N LYS A 161 9.28 -3.88 17.37
CA LYS A 161 10.45 -4.38 16.66
C LYS A 161 11.74 -3.68 17.06
N ALA A 162 11.71 -2.35 17.22
CA ALA A 162 12.86 -1.60 17.68
C ALA A 162 13.28 -1.98 19.12
N ASP A 163 12.30 -2.22 19.99
CA ASP A 163 12.58 -2.61 21.38
C ASP A 163 13.21 -4.02 21.51
N PHE A 164 12.83 -4.96 20.63
CA PHE A 164 13.25 -6.36 20.72
C PHE A 164 14.37 -6.75 19.75
N ILE A 165 14.40 -6.17 18.54
CA ILE A 165 15.39 -6.56 17.52
C ILE A 165 16.61 -5.64 17.55
N ASN A 166 16.43 -4.36 17.83
CA ASN A 166 17.53 -3.41 17.96
C ASN A 166 18.15 -3.39 19.38
N GLY A 167 17.94 -4.44 20.14
CA GLY A 167 18.57 -4.82 21.40
C GLY A 167 19.35 -3.74 22.15
N GLY A 168 18.62 -2.75 22.65
CA GLY A 168 19.22 -1.71 23.47
C GLY A 168 19.46 -0.42 22.70
N LYS A 169 18.88 0.65 23.19
CA LYS A 169 19.29 2.01 22.87
C LYS A 169 20.80 2.09 23.09
N HIS A 170 21.59 2.12 22.03
CA HIS A 170 22.99 2.53 22.11
C HIS A 170 23.04 4.03 22.45
N SER A 171 22.57 4.40 23.63
CA SER A 171 22.94 5.65 24.27
C SER A 171 24.30 5.41 24.93
N GLY A 172 25.31 5.27 24.09
CA GLY A 172 26.71 5.24 24.52
C GLY A 172 27.31 6.62 24.36
N ASN A 173 28.34 6.90 25.12
CA ASN A 173 29.21 8.06 24.86
C ASN A 173 29.65 7.99 23.38
N ALA A 174 29.34 9.02 22.58
CA ALA A 174 29.67 9.06 21.15
C ALA A 174 31.17 8.89 20.86
N ALA A 175 32.03 9.13 21.84
CA ALA A 175 33.47 8.92 21.77
C ALA A 175 33.90 7.49 22.12
N ALA A 176 33.01 6.65 22.70
CA ALA A 176 33.36 5.28 23.04
C ALA A 176 33.50 4.44 21.76
N GLY A 177 34.62 3.75 21.60
CA GLY A 177 34.93 2.93 20.42
C GLY A 177 35.36 3.73 19.17
N LEU A 178 35.52 5.05 19.25
CA LEU A 178 35.91 5.86 18.09
C LEU A 178 37.27 5.42 17.49
N ASN A 179 38.23 5.11 18.32
CA ASN A 179 39.56 4.67 17.87
C ASN A 179 39.48 3.30 17.13
N GLU A 180 38.69 2.37 17.65
CA GLU A 180 38.45 1.06 17.04
C GLU A 180 37.72 1.21 15.72
N LEU A 181 36.69 2.07 15.64
CA LEU A 181 36.00 2.42 14.40
C LEU A 181 36.93 3.03 13.37
N VAL A 182 37.81 3.96 13.76
CA VAL A 182 38.77 4.58 12.84
C VAL A 182 39.75 3.53 12.33
N LEU A 183 40.25 2.64 13.18
CA LEU A 183 41.18 1.56 12.78
C LEU A 183 40.47 0.54 11.85
N ASP A 184 39.22 0.23 12.09
CA ASP A 184 38.43 -0.64 11.21
C ASP A 184 38.18 0.01 9.85
N LEU A 185 37.75 1.26 9.81
CA LEU A 185 37.57 2.04 8.58
C LEU A 185 38.88 2.22 7.78
N MET A 186 40.03 2.25 8.45
CA MET A 186 41.33 2.28 7.77
C MET A 186 41.70 0.92 7.16
N LYS A 187 41.37 -0.18 7.84
CA LYS A 187 41.67 -1.54 7.35
C LYS A 187 40.65 -1.99 6.30
N ASN A 188 39.36 -1.67 6.52
CA ASN A 188 38.22 -2.09 5.71
C ASN A 188 37.40 -0.86 5.27
N PRO A 189 37.91 -0.01 4.36
CA PRO A 189 37.17 1.15 3.90
C PRO A 189 35.87 0.72 3.19
N GLU A 190 34.72 1.19 3.68
CA GLU A 190 33.45 1.02 2.98
C GLU A 190 33.45 1.81 1.67
N ILE A 191 33.77 1.15 0.57
CA ILE A 191 33.76 1.71 -0.78
C ILE A 191 32.69 0.97 -1.60
N GLY A 192 31.69 1.70 -2.09
CA GLY A 192 30.68 1.16 -3.01
C GLY A 192 31.08 1.30 -4.48
N PRO A 193 30.24 0.77 -5.41
CA PRO A 193 30.38 1.01 -6.84
C PRO A 193 30.49 2.50 -7.17
N SER A 194 31.26 2.84 -8.21
CA SER A 194 31.47 4.25 -8.56
C SER A 194 30.20 4.92 -9.06
N LEU A 195 29.97 6.19 -8.66
CA LEU A 195 28.90 7.05 -9.14
C LEU A 195 29.36 7.95 -10.28
N CYS A 196 28.45 8.52 -11.04
CA CYS A 196 28.72 9.52 -12.05
C CYS A 196 29.29 10.80 -11.43
N GLY A 197 30.32 11.34 -12.07
CA GLY A 197 31.10 12.47 -11.57
C GLY A 197 32.21 12.05 -10.61
N ARG A 198 33.47 12.17 -11.09
CA ARG A 198 34.66 11.73 -10.35
C ARG A 198 34.74 12.33 -8.95
N PHE A 199 34.52 13.63 -8.84
CA PHE A 199 34.56 14.33 -7.55
C PHE A 199 33.46 13.81 -6.61
N PHE A 200 32.22 13.71 -7.09
CA PHE A 200 31.09 13.23 -6.29
C PHE A 200 31.28 11.77 -5.84
N SER A 201 31.72 10.91 -6.75
CA SER A 201 32.01 9.50 -6.44
C SER A 201 33.11 9.37 -5.38
N THR A 202 34.17 10.18 -5.46
CA THR A 202 35.27 10.16 -4.49
C THR A 202 34.81 10.69 -3.14
N ALA A 203 34.07 11.81 -3.11
CA ALA A 203 33.58 12.40 -1.87
C ALA A 203 32.60 11.46 -1.13
N CYS A 204 31.74 10.76 -1.86
CA CYS A 204 30.78 9.81 -1.30
C CYS A 204 31.36 8.42 -1.05
N ARG A 205 32.58 8.12 -1.53
CA ARG A 205 33.19 6.76 -1.58
C ARG A 205 32.32 5.77 -2.37
N GLY A 206 31.72 6.22 -3.48
CA GLY A 206 30.80 5.43 -4.29
C GLY A 206 29.41 5.24 -3.68
N ALA A 207 28.62 4.36 -4.27
CA ALA A 207 27.29 3.99 -3.81
C ALA A 207 27.38 2.94 -2.69
N ARG A 208 27.35 3.38 -1.43
CA ARG A 208 27.45 2.50 -0.27
C ARG A 208 26.08 1.99 0.17
N LEU A 209 26.01 0.77 0.67
CA LEU A 209 24.80 0.17 1.23
C LEU A 209 24.25 1.00 2.40
N GLY A 210 22.93 1.10 2.48
CA GLY A 210 22.23 1.83 3.55
C GLY A 210 22.39 3.36 3.49
N LYS A 211 22.92 3.93 2.39
CA LYS A 211 23.06 5.38 2.20
C LYS A 211 22.09 5.86 1.13
N TYR A 212 21.56 7.04 1.37
CA TYR A 212 20.66 7.75 0.46
C TYR A 212 21.41 8.91 -0.19
N TYR A 213 21.34 9.00 -1.51
CA TYR A 213 22.02 10.04 -2.30
C TYR A 213 20.98 10.90 -3.02
N LEU A 214 20.88 12.17 -2.69
CA LEU A 214 19.99 13.12 -3.35
C LEU A 214 20.78 13.99 -4.32
N ARG A 215 20.34 14.01 -5.58
CA ARG A 215 20.84 14.96 -6.59
C ARG A 215 19.74 15.95 -6.96
N SER A 216 20.03 17.22 -6.79
CA SER A 216 19.13 18.33 -7.16
C SER A 216 19.79 19.16 -8.25
N ALA A 217 19.00 19.55 -9.25
CA ALA A 217 19.43 20.44 -10.31
C ALA A 217 18.19 21.03 -11.03
N ALA A 218 18.37 22.11 -11.79
CA ALA A 218 17.31 22.73 -12.57
C ALA A 218 16.71 21.75 -13.62
N SER A 219 15.51 22.04 -14.10
CA SER A 219 14.89 21.26 -15.18
C SER A 219 15.78 21.26 -16.43
N GLY A 220 15.82 20.15 -17.17
CA GLY A 220 16.61 20.03 -18.41
C GLY A 220 18.11 19.81 -18.23
N THR A 221 18.65 19.81 -17.01
CA THR A 221 20.10 19.64 -16.75
C THR A 221 20.58 18.18 -16.79
N GLY A 222 19.73 17.22 -17.10
CA GLY A 222 20.09 15.82 -17.23
C GLY A 222 20.09 15.01 -15.94
N LYS A 223 19.34 15.41 -14.90
CA LYS A 223 19.21 14.67 -13.62
C LYS A 223 18.88 13.20 -13.82
N THR A 224 17.83 12.91 -14.60
CA THR A 224 17.38 11.54 -14.85
C THR A 224 18.44 10.74 -15.62
N ARG A 225 19.07 11.36 -16.60
CA ARG A 225 20.18 10.71 -17.35
C ARG A 225 21.33 10.34 -16.43
N LEU A 226 21.74 11.22 -15.51
CA LEU A 226 22.78 10.92 -14.52
C LEU A 226 22.37 9.80 -13.57
N ALA A 227 21.10 9.76 -13.14
CA ALA A 227 20.59 8.68 -12.29
C ALA A 227 20.60 7.32 -13.00
N VAL A 228 20.22 7.28 -14.27
CA VAL A 228 20.31 6.06 -15.10
C VAL A 228 21.76 5.63 -15.28
N PHE A 229 22.68 6.55 -15.53
CA PHE A 229 24.10 6.21 -15.59
C PHE A 229 24.68 5.71 -14.27
N ASP A 230 24.24 6.24 -13.13
CA ASP A 230 24.61 5.70 -11.83
C ASP A 230 24.12 4.25 -11.67
N ALA A 231 22.86 3.99 -12.05
CA ALA A 231 22.31 2.65 -12.05
C ALA A 231 23.08 1.69 -12.98
N CYS A 232 23.44 2.14 -14.17
CA CYS A 232 24.25 1.35 -15.10
C CYS A 232 25.65 1.04 -14.51
N LYS A 233 26.33 2.02 -13.91
CA LYS A 233 27.65 1.80 -13.27
C LYS A 233 27.60 0.82 -12.12
N ILE A 234 26.48 0.74 -11.42
CA ILE A 234 26.26 -0.22 -10.34
C ILE A 234 25.95 -1.61 -10.91
N ALA A 235 25.08 -1.68 -11.93
CA ALA A 235 24.63 -2.92 -12.52
C ALA A 235 25.65 -3.59 -13.45
N PHE A 236 26.41 -2.77 -14.18
CA PHE A 236 27.38 -3.23 -15.17
C PHE A 236 28.78 -2.77 -14.78
N PRO A 237 29.58 -3.57 -14.10
CA PRO A 237 30.92 -3.19 -13.66
C PRO A 237 31.93 -3.22 -14.83
N ILE A 238 31.63 -2.44 -15.86
CA ILE A 238 32.43 -2.27 -17.07
C ILE A 238 32.69 -0.78 -17.30
N HIS A 239 33.83 -0.47 -17.85
CA HIS A 239 34.18 0.87 -18.31
C HIS A 239 34.89 0.83 -19.66
N TYR A 240 34.75 1.90 -20.44
CA TYR A 240 35.50 2.04 -21.69
C TYR A 240 36.92 2.47 -21.40
N SER A 241 37.90 1.63 -21.81
CA SER A 241 39.32 1.94 -21.71
C SER A 241 39.81 2.67 -22.95
N HIS A 242 40.14 3.95 -22.80
CA HIS A 242 40.72 4.75 -23.91
C HIS A 242 42.07 4.22 -24.37
N LYS A 243 42.82 3.45 -23.52
CA LYS A 243 44.11 2.88 -23.90
C LYS A 243 43.98 1.70 -24.85
N SER A 244 43.01 0.85 -24.64
CA SER A 244 42.74 -0.33 -25.47
C SER A 244 41.62 -0.11 -26.50
N CYS A 245 40.95 1.01 -26.47
CA CYS A 245 39.76 1.31 -27.27
C CYS A 245 38.66 0.22 -27.18
N THR A 246 38.53 -0.40 -26.01
CA THR A 246 37.60 -1.48 -25.78
C THR A 246 36.90 -1.33 -24.41
N PHE A 247 35.79 -2.00 -24.23
CA PHE A 247 35.14 -2.13 -22.91
C PHE A 247 35.88 -3.16 -22.08
N VAL A 248 36.24 -2.80 -20.86
CA VAL A 248 36.98 -3.61 -19.91
C VAL A 248 36.15 -3.80 -18.66
N MET A 249 36.12 -5.04 -18.15
CA MET A 249 35.46 -5.35 -16.88
C MET A 249 36.26 -4.82 -15.70
N ASP A 250 35.57 -4.23 -14.73
CA ASP A 250 36.19 -3.81 -13.48
C ASP A 250 36.63 -5.05 -12.69
N LYS A 251 37.86 -5.03 -12.23
CA LYS A 251 38.47 -6.07 -11.39
C LYS A 251 38.67 -5.53 -9.98
N ASP A 252 38.57 -6.42 -8.99
CA ASP A 252 38.95 -6.14 -7.62
C ASP A 252 40.50 -6.11 -7.47
N LYS A 253 40.97 -5.92 -6.23
CA LYS A 253 42.39 -5.87 -5.93
C LYS A 253 43.08 -7.20 -6.19
N ASP A 254 42.33 -8.30 -6.17
CA ASP A 254 42.82 -9.66 -6.36
C ASP A 254 42.71 -10.10 -7.84
N GLY A 255 42.26 -9.21 -8.73
CA GLY A 255 42.13 -9.45 -10.16
C GLY A 255 40.85 -10.17 -10.59
N ASN A 256 39.90 -10.43 -9.66
CA ASN A 256 38.60 -11.04 -9.97
C ASN A 256 37.63 -9.99 -10.55
N ILE A 257 36.72 -10.44 -11.41
CA ILE A 257 35.65 -9.57 -11.95
C ILE A 257 34.72 -9.19 -10.81
N LYS A 258 34.45 -7.89 -10.64
CA LYS A 258 33.45 -7.44 -9.68
C LYS A 258 32.08 -7.98 -10.04
N PRO A 259 31.28 -8.50 -9.07
CA PRO A 259 29.94 -8.97 -9.33
C PRO A 259 29.04 -7.81 -9.78
N ALA A 260 28.10 -8.09 -10.70
CA ALA A 260 27.08 -7.16 -11.09
C ALA A 260 26.03 -7.06 -9.96
N GLU A 261 25.65 -5.83 -9.61
CA GLU A 261 24.63 -5.56 -8.62
C GLU A 261 23.27 -5.32 -9.29
N LYS A 262 22.18 -5.71 -8.62
CA LYS A 262 20.84 -5.45 -9.14
C LYS A 262 20.44 -4.00 -8.85
N THR A 263 19.92 -3.31 -9.87
CA THR A 263 19.40 -1.95 -9.73
C THR A 263 17.94 -1.89 -10.14
N LEU A 264 17.15 -1.04 -9.43
CA LEU A 264 15.78 -0.75 -9.74
C LEU A 264 15.64 0.75 -10.04
N ILE A 265 15.09 1.08 -11.20
CA ILE A 265 14.80 2.45 -11.61
C ILE A 265 13.30 2.68 -11.51
N ILE A 266 12.89 3.67 -10.70
CA ILE A 266 11.52 4.13 -10.58
C ILE A 266 11.46 5.56 -11.09
N THR A 267 10.62 5.82 -12.08
CA THR A 267 10.46 7.15 -12.69
C THR A 267 8.99 7.46 -12.95
N THR A 268 8.62 8.73 -12.80
CA THR A 268 7.28 9.26 -13.10
C THR A 268 7.29 10.16 -14.35
N GLU A 269 8.47 10.51 -14.88
CA GLU A 269 8.62 11.49 -15.96
C GLU A 269 8.99 10.85 -17.31
N MET A 270 9.69 9.70 -17.30
CA MET A 270 10.20 9.08 -18.53
C MET A 270 9.59 7.70 -18.74
N GLY A 271 9.25 7.39 -19.98
CA GLY A 271 8.79 6.08 -20.41
C GLY A 271 9.90 5.03 -20.39
N LYS A 272 9.51 3.75 -20.42
CA LYS A 272 10.43 2.61 -20.41
C LYS A 272 11.45 2.68 -21.58
N ASP A 273 10.95 3.01 -22.79
CA ASP A 273 11.76 3.04 -24.01
C ASP A 273 12.82 4.15 -23.98
N GLU A 274 12.49 5.29 -23.37
CA GLU A 274 13.42 6.39 -23.16
C GLU A 274 14.55 6.00 -22.19
N ILE A 275 14.20 5.31 -21.10
CA ILE A 275 15.21 4.76 -20.15
C ILE A 275 16.09 3.75 -20.85
N GLN A 276 15.50 2.82 -21.64
CA GLN A 276 16.26 1.82 -22.40
C GLN A 276 17.22 2.47 -23.40
N THR A 277 16.81 3.56 -24.06
CA THR A 277 17.70 4.31 -24.96
C THR A 277 18.90 4.89 -24.23
N ILE A 278 18.71 5.40 -23.00
CA ILE A 278 19.81 5.90 -22.18
C ILE A 278 20.76 4.74 -21.76
N VAL A 279 20.20 3.59 -21.39
CA VAL A 279 20.98 2.40 -21.03
C VAL A 279 21.81 1.90 -22.22
N LEU A 280 21.24 1.90 -23.43
CA LEU A 280 21.96 1.51 -24.66
C LEU A 280 23.08 2.49 -25.02
N ALA A 281 23.00 3.74 -24.58
CA ALA A 281 24.03 4.75 -24.81
C ALA A 281 25.16 4.72 -23.75
N TYR A 282 25.01 3.92 -22.70
CA TYR A 282 26.04 3.67 -21.67
C TYR A 282 27.10 2.73 -22.15
#